data_b4fc766d22214b118b556f279e5dbd72
#
_entry.id   b4fc766d22214b118b556f279e5dbd72
#
_cell.length_a   1.000
_cell.length_b   1.000
_cell.length_c   1.000
_cell.angle_alpha   90.00
_cell.angle_beta   90.00
_cell.angle_gamma   90.00
#
_symmetry.space_group_name_H-M   'P 1'
#
loop_
_entity.id
_entity.type
_entity.pdbx_description
1 polymer ?
#
loop_
_entity_poly.entity_id
_entity_poly.type
_entity_poly.pdbx_seq_one_letter_code
_entity_poly.pdbx_strand_id
1 'polypeptide(L)'
;MTVTALWLPNRGVLAVTGAGYAPEGKLQQAGAEVSVESADDVRRFAEACVLCNDAQVLGPDDRDPRWRTVGDPTEAALITLAMKVGLVPDAVRDAQPRRAEIPFDSAIKLMAT
;
A
#
# COMPACT_ATOMS: atom_id res chain seq x y z
N MET A 1 10.47 -5.56 4.42
CA MET A 1 10.56 -4.27 3.68
C MET A 1 9.41 -3.36 4.12
N THR A 2 9.65 -2.08 4.22
CA THR A 2 8.66 -1.11 4.73
C THR A 2 8.74 0.18 3.93
N VAL A 3 7.58 0.73 3.55
CA VAL A 3 7.52 2.08 2.98
C VAL A 3 7.73 3.08 4.11
N THR A 4 8.73 3.93 3.99
CA THR A 4 9.07 4.93 5.03
C THR A 4 8.75 6.36 4.61
N ALA A 5 8.58 6.60 3.33
CA ALA A 5 8.20 7.91 2.80
C ALA A 5 7.54 7.76 1.44
N LEU A 6 6.70 8.74 1.11
CA LEU A 6 6.14 8.86 -0.23
C LEU A 6 6.12 10.33 -0.64
N TRP A 7 6.12 10.57 -1.95
CA TRP A 7 6.06 11.90 -2.52
C TRP A 7 4.87 12.00 -3.47
N LEU A 8 4.11 13.06 -3.34
CA LEU A 8 2.97 13.34 -4.21
C LEU A 8 3.07 14.76 -4.79
N PRO A 9 2.63 14.97 -6.06
CA PRO A 9 2.59 16.29 -6.66
C PRO A 9 1.74 17.26 -5.82
N ASN A 10 2.21 18.49 -5.69
CA ASN A 10 1.54 19.56 -4.93
C ASN A 10 1.47 19.33 -3.41
N ARG A 11 1.96 18.20 -2.92
CA ARG A 11 1.99 17.91 -1.48
C ARG A 11 3.42 17.76 -0.95
N GLY A 12 4.33 17.19 -1.76
CA GLY A 12 5.70 16.95 -1.37
C GLY A 12 5.88 15.61 -0.63
N VAL A 13 6.86 15.56 0.26
CA VAL A 13 7.22 14.33 0.96
C VAL A 13 6.36 14.13 2.20
N LEU A 14 5.84 12.91 2.33
CA LEU A 14 5.13 12.44 3.52
C LEU A 14 5.94 11.31 4.15
N ALA A 15 6.18 11.39 5.45
CA ALA A 15 6.80 10.30 6.20
C ALA A 15 5.75 9.27 6.58
N VAL A 16 6.15 8.00 6.53
CA VAL A 16 5.28 6.88 6.93
C VAL A 16 5.90 6.23 8.16
N THR A 17 5.19 6.19 9.26
CA THR A 17 5.65 5.58 10.50
C THR A 17 5.27 4.10 10.57
N GLY A 18 5.83 3.38 11.56
CA GLY A 18 5.63 1.95 11.72
C GLY A 18 6.63 1.14 10.92
N ALA A 19 6.83 -0.11 11.29
CA ALA A 19 7.77 -1.02 10.65
C ALA A 19 7.13 -2.39 10.42
N GLY A 20 7.68 -3.16 9.47
CA GLY A 20 7.17 -4.47 9.14
C GLY A 20 5.88 -4.44 8.34
N TYR A 21 5.13 -5.53 8.36
CA TYR A 21 3.91 -5.68 7.56
C TYR A 21 2.62 -5.43 8.33
N ALA A 22 2.70 -5.21 9.63
CA ALA A 22 1.53 -4.82 10.41
C ALA A 22 1.06 -3.42 9.98
N PRO A 23 -0.26 -3.19 9.83
CA PRO A 23 -0.79 -1.90 9.38
C PRO A 23 -0.84 -0.88 10.51
N GLU A 24 0.21 -0.82 11.31
CA GLU A 24 0.35 0.09 12.43
C GLU A 24 1.29 1.22 12.05
N GLY A 25 0.75 2.41 11.94
CA GLY A 25 1.54 3.59 11.58
C GLY A 25 0.65 4.69 11.04
N LYS A 26 1.27 5.83 10.77
CA LYS A 26 0.59 7.04 10.34
C LYS A 26 1.42 7.78 9.29
N LEU A 27 0.76 8.66 8.56
CA LEU A 27 1.44 9.57 7.63
C LEU A 27 1.65 10.91 8.32
N GLN A 28 2.85 11.46 8.16
CA GLN A 28 3.23 12.73 8.75
C GLN A 28 3.86 13.66 7.70
N GLN A 29 3.57 14.92 7.81
CA GLN A 29 4.19 15.96 6.99
C GLN A 29 4.63 17.12 7.90
N ALA A 30 5.90 17.48 7.83
CA ALA A 30 6.48 18.54 8.68
C ALA A 30 6.22 18.30 10.18
N GLY A 31 6.24 17.05 10.62
CA GLY A 31 6.01 16.67 12.01
C GLY A 31 4.55 16.58 12.45
N ALA A 32 3.61 16.87 11.57
CA ALA A 32 2.17 16.79 11.87
C ALA A 32 1.53 15.61 11.17
N GLU A 33 0.59 14.95 11.84
CA GLU A 33 -0.17 13.85 11.25
C GLU A 33 -1.07 14.36 10.12
N VAL A 34 -1.07 13.64 9.00
CA VAL A 34 -1.94 13.93 7.85
C VAL A 34 -3.21 13.11 7.98
N SER A 35 -4.37 13.78 7.97
CA SER A 35 -5.65 13.10 7.96
C SER A 35 -5.92 12.54 6.57
N VAL A 36 -6.02 11.22 6.47
CA VAL A 36 -6.29 10.52 5.21
C VAL A 36 -7.70 10.81 4.70
N GLU A 37 -8.64 11.06 5.59
CA GLU A 37 -10.03 11.34 5.23
C GLU A 37 -10.17 12.62 4.41
N SER A 38 -9.26 13.59 4.59
CA SER A 38 -9.24 14.84 3.85
C SER A 38 -8.20 14.89 2.73
N ALA A 39 -7.49 13.78 2.48
CA ALA A 39 -6.39 13.70 1.52
C ALA A 39 -6.73 12.74 0.37
N ASP A 40 -7.56 13.18 -0.57
CA ASP A 40 -7.99 12.37 -1.71
C ASP A 40 -6.83 11.89 -2.59
N ASP A 41 -5.79 12.70 -2.72
CA ASP A 41 -4.59 12.35 -3.49
C ASP A 41 -3.84 11.16 -2.86
N VAL A 42 -3.70 11.15 -1.55
CA VAL A 42 -3.10 10.04 -0.81
C VAL A 42 -3.93 8.77 -0.99
N ARG A 43 -5.23 8.89 -0.88
CA ARG A 43 -6.14 7.76 -1.03
C ARG A 43 -6.06 7.16 -2.44
N ARG A 44 -6.06 7.99 -3.48
CA ARG A 44 -5.92 7.52 -4.86
C ARG A 44 -4.59 6.82 -5.10
N PHE A 45 -3.51 7.36 -4.55
CA PHE A 45 -2.20 6.73 -4.63
C PHE A 45 -2.24 5.34 -3.95
N ALA A 46 -2.82 5.25 -2.76
CA ALA A 46 -2.92 4.00 -2.03
C ALA A 46 -3.80 2.97 -2.77
N GLU A 47 -4.89 3.40 -3.38
CA GLU A 47 -5.72 2.53 -4.23
C GLU A 47 -4.92 1.98 -5.41
N ALA A 48 -4.13 2.81 -6.07
CA ALA A 48 -3.26 2.36 -7.16
C ALA A 48 -2.23 1.32 -6.68
N CYS A 49 -1.68 1.50 -5.47
CA CYS A 49 -0.76 0.54 -4.86
C CYS A 49 -1.41 -0.83 -4.65
N VAL A 50 -2.71 -0.87 -4.38
CA VAL A 50 -3.45 -2.13 -4.22
C VAL A 50 -3.81 -2.74 -5.57
N LEU A 51 -4.28 -1.93 -6.51
CA LEU A 51 -4.82 -2.42 -7.78
C LEU A 51 -3.74 -2.96 -8.72
N CYS A 52 -2.58 -2.32 -8.78
CA CYS A 52 -1.45 -2.77 -9.58
C CYS A 52 -0.49 -3.60 -8.73
N ASN A 53 -1.01 -4.69 -8.13
CA ASN A 53 -0.30 -5.45 -7.12
C ASN A 53 -0.93 -6.84 -6.98
N ASP A 54 -0.09 -7.87 -6.89
CA ASP A 54 -0.55 -9.26 -6.74
C ASP A 54 -0.20 -9.84 -5.37
N ALA A 55 0.42 -9.08 -4.49
CA ALA A 55 0.77 -9.55 -3.17
C ALA A 55 -0.42 -9.51 -2.21
N GLN A 56 -0.28 -10.25 -1.12
CA GLN A 56 -1.24 -10.26 -0.01
C GLN A 56 -0.52 -10.08 1.31
N VAL A 57 -1.18 -9.40 2.24
CA VAL A 57 -0.73 -9.29 3.63
C VAL A 57 -1.79 -9.95 4.50
N LEU A 58 -1.36 -10.97 5.25
CA LEU A 58 -2.23 -11.79 6.08
C LEU A 58 -2.02 -11.44 7.55
N GLY A 59 -3.12 -11.17 8.25
CA GLY A 59 -3.08 -10.86 9.67
C GLY A 59 -2.83 -12.08 10.56
N PRO A 60 -2.58 -11.84 11.84
CA PRO A 60 -2.45 -12.90 12.83
C PRO A 60 -3.69 -13.80 12.86
N ASP A 61 -3.48 -15.09 13.08
CA ASP A 61 -4.55 -16.07 13.24
C ASP A 61 -4.22 -17.05 14.37
N ASP A 62 -5.05 -18.07 14.56
CA ASP A 62 -4.88 -19.05 15.63
C ASP A 62 -3.61 -19.89 15.49
N ARG A 63 -3.04 -19.95 14.28
CA ARG A 63 -1.85 -20.74 13.98
C ARG A 63 -0.56 -19.93 14.08
N ASP A 64 -0.61 -18.64 13.77
CA ASP A 64 0.56 -17.76 13.73
C ASP A 64 0.17 -16.37 14.20
N PRO A 65 0.81 -15.86 15.27
CA PRO A 65 0.53 -14.50 15.77
C PRO A 65 1.20 -13.39 14.95
N ARG A 66 1.94 -13.74 13.90
CA ARG A 66 2.69 -12.77 13.10
C ARG A 66 1.91 -12.32 11.88
N TRP A 67 2.17 -11.11 11.44
CA TRP A 67 1.77 -10.64 10.13
C TRP A 67 2.63 -11.32 9.07
N ARG A 68 1.99 -11.84 8.04
CA ARG A 68 2.64 -12.63 6.98
C ARG A 68 2.32 -12.08 5.62
N THR A 69 3.14 -12.40 4.64
CA THR A 69 2.95 -11.93 3.27
C THR A 69 2.99 -13.09 2.29
N VAL A 70 2.27 -12.93 1.17
CA VAL A 70 2.31 -13.82 0.03
C VAL A 70 2.65 -12.97 -1.19
N GLY A 71 3.63 -13.40 -1.97
CA GLY A 71 4.07 -12.68 -3.16
C GLY A 71 5.34 -11.87 -2.93
N ASP A 72 5.58 -10.89 -3.78
CA ASP A 72 6.80 -10.08 -3.76
C ASP A 72 6.85 -9.18 -2.52
N PRO A 73 7.98 -9.13 -1.80
CA PRO A 73 8.11 -8.27 -0.61
C PRO A 73 7.90 -6.78 -0.88
N THR A 74 8.33 -6.28 -2.02
CA THR A 74 8.14 -4.89 -2.40
C THR A 74 6.67 -4.58 -2.60
N GLU A 75 5.96 -5.45 -3.31
CA GLU A 75 4.51 -5.31 -3.49
C GLU A 75 3.77 -5.42 -2.15
N ALA A 76 4.16 -6.34 -1.29
CA ALA A 76 3.56 -6.48 0.03
C ALA A 76 3.74 -5.23 0.90
N ALA A 77 4.88 -4.55 0.80
CA ALA A 77 5.10 -3.29 1.51
C ALA A 77 4.10 -2.20 1.07
N LEU A 78 3.75 -2.17 -0.20
CA LEU A 78 2.75 -1.23 -0.73
C LEU A 78 1.33 -1.57 -0.24
N ILE A 79 1.01 -2.85 -0.10
CA ILE A 79 -0.27 -3.28 0.50
C ILE A 79 -0.34 -2.81 1.96
N THR A 80 0.74 -2.99 2.73
CA THR A 80 0.79 -2.51 4.11
C THR A 80 0.61 -0.98 4.19
N LEU A 81 1.22 -0.23 3.28
CA LEU A 81 1.01 1.22 3.20
C LEU A 81 -0.47 1.56 3.00
N ALA A 82 -1.15 0.89 2.06
CA ALA A 82 -2.57 1.11 1.82
C ALA A 82 -3.42 0.80 3.07
N MET A 83 -3.08 -0.24 3.80
CA MET A 83 -3.78 -0.58 5.05
C MET A 83 -3.55 0.47 6.13
N LYS A 84 -2.36 1.05 6.23
CA LYS A 84 -2.08 2.16 7.16
C LYS A 84 -2.91 3.41 6.83
N VAL A 85 -3.23 3.60 5.55
CA VAL A 85 -4.10 4.69 5.08
C VAL A 85 -5.58 4.41 5.36
N GLY A 86 -5.92 3.20 5.78
CA GLY A 86 -7.28 2.83 6.14
C GLY A 86 -8.04 2.09 5.06
N LEU A 87 -7.37 1.68 3.97
CA LEU A 87 -8.01 0.89 2.92
C LEU A 87 -8.05 -0.59 3.31
N VAL A 88 -9.08 -1.27 2.82
CA VAL A 88 -9.20 -2.73 2.89
C VAL A 88 -8.88 -3.26 1.49
N PRO A 89 -7.72 -3.91 1.28
CA PRO A 89 -7.27 -4.31 -0.06
C PRO A 89 -8.29 -5.15 -0.84
N ASP A 90 -8.92 -6.12 -0.20
CA ASP A 90 -9.91 -6.96 -0.86
C ASP A 90 -11.13 -6.16 -1.32
N ALA A 91 -11.58 -5.20 -0.52
CA ALA A 91 -12.70 -4.34 -0.89
C ALA A 91 -12.35 -3.44 -2.07
N VAL A 92 -11.13 -2.91 -2.12
CA VAL A 92 -10.66 -2.11 -3.25
C VAL A 92 -10.63 -2.93 -4.54
N ARG A 93 -10.11 -4.17 -4.46
CA ARG A 93 -10.06 -5.08 -5.61
C ARG A 93 -11.43 -5.50 -6.10
N ASP A 94 -12.35 -5.76 -5.19
CA ASP A 94 -13.72 -6.16 -5.53
C ASP A 94 -14.51 -5.00 -6.17
N ALA A 95 -14.27 -3.77 -5.73
CA ALA A 95 -14.94 -2.59 -6.30
C ALA A 95 -14.40 -2.23 -7.68
N GLN A 96 -13.15 -2.57 -7.98
CA GLN A 96 -12.48 -2.25 -9.24
C GLN A 96 -11.76 -3.48 -9.80
N PRO A 97 -12.52 -4.48 -10.30
CA PRO A 97 -11.90 -5.71 -10.77
C PRO A 97 -11.01 -5.47 -11.99
N ARG A 98 -9.91 -6.20 -12.03
CA ARG A 98 -8.93 -6.12 -13.12
C ARG A 98 -9.55 -6.60 -14.42
N ARG A 99 -9.50 -5.78 -15.46
CA ARG A 99 -10.06 -6.10 -16.79
C ARG A 99 -9.00 -6.37 -17.84
N ALA A 100 -7.82 -5.81 -17.65
CA ALA A 100 -6.68 -6.02 -18.54
C ALA A 100 -5.41 -5.90 -17.73
N GLU A 101 -4.35 -6.56 -18.20
CA GLU A 101 -3.08 -6.59 -17.52
C GLU A 101 -1.94 -6.62 -18.53
N ILE A 102 -0.91 -5.82 -18.27
CA ILE A 102 0.42 -5.98 -18.86
C ILE A 102 1.30 -6.52 -17.75
N PRO A 103 1.70 -7.81 -17.79
CA PRO A 103 2.51 -8.41 -16.74
C PRO A 103 3.84 -7.69 -16.58
N PHE A 104 4.44 -7.79 -15.39
CA PHE A 104 5.74 -7.20 -15.14
C PHE A 104 6.78 -7.77 -16.11
N ASP A 105 7.51 -6.87 -16.76
CA ASP A 105 8.60 -7.20 -17.67
C ASP A 105 9.89 -6.59 -17.12
N SER A 106 10.85 -7.45 -16.77
CA SER A 106 12.12 -7.01 -16.19
C SER A 106 12.99 -6.21 -17.19
N ALA A 107 12.75 -6.32 -18.48
CA ALA A 107 13.47 -5.55 -19.50
C ALA A 107 13.06 -4.08 -19.49
N ILE A 108 11.77 -3.80 -19.30
CA ILE A 108 11.23 -2.43 -19.24
C ILE A 108 10.92 -1.95 -17.84
N LYS A 109 10.99 -2.83 -16.83
CA LYS A 109 10.74 -2.52 -15.42
C LYS A 109 9.34 -1.96 -15.14
N LEU A 110 8.34 -2.42 -15.89
CA LEU A 110 6.96 -1.93 -15.79
C LEU A 110 5.95 -3.06 -15.73
N MET A 111 4.86 -2.78 -15.05
CA MET A 111 3.63 -3.55 -15.02
C MET A 111 2.46 -2.58 -15.10
N ALA A 112 1.37 -2.99 -15.73
CA ALA A 112 0.15 -2.18 -15.80
C ALA A 112 -1.11 -3.05 -15.64
N THR A 113 -2.12 -2.45 -15.08
CA THR A 113 -3.43 -3.08 -14.96
C THR A 113 -4.55 -2.13 -15.33
#